data_e36e1adb9a29832102e4998316274b37
#
_entry.id   e36e1adb9a29832102e4998316274b37
#
_cell.length_a   1.000
_cell.length_b   1.000
_cell.length_c   1.000
_cell.angle_alpha   90.00
_cell.angle_beta   90.00
_cell.angle_gamma   90.00
#
_symmetry.space_group_name_H-M   'P 1'
#
loop_
_entity.id
_entity.type
_entity.pdbx_description
1 polymer ?
#
loop_
_entity_poly.entity_id
_entity_poly.type
_entity_poly.pdbx_seq_one_letter_code
_entity_poly.pdbx_strand_id
1 'polypeptide(L)'
;MKIIINAIIEIQPERRQGFLDLLQDWLPRVHKQQGCLRYDWAADSFMDNQILVFEEWEDKSALENHFAGENFAAISNIVGAYGVLGASARKFSIAKEGPVFNAEGKATADF
;
A
#
# COMPACT_ATOMS: atom_id res chain seq x y z
N MET A 1 7.10 -13.95 9.19
CA MET A 1 7.76 -12.67 8.86
C MET A 1 6.76 -11.71 8.27
N LYS A 2 6.82 -10.48 8.69
CA LYS A 2 6.01 -9.43 8.07
C LYS A 2 6.39 -9.25 6.61
N ILE A 3 5.41 -8.84 5.82
CA ILE A 3 5.61 -8.51 4.40
C ILE A 3 5.18 -7.06 4.20
N ILE A 4 6.05 -6.30 3.56
CA ILE A 4 5.74 -4.94 3.13
C ILE A 4 5.58 -4.94 1.61
N ILE A 5 4.53 -4.27 1.14
CA ILE A 5 4.35 -3.96 -0.28
C ILE A 5 4.53 -2.46 -0.45
N ASN A 6 5.32 -2.10 -1.42
CA ASN A 6 5.53 -0.72 -1.83
C ASN A 6 5.27 -0.63 -3.32
N ALA A 7 4.30 0.20 -3.71
CA ALA A 7 3.93 0.33 -5.10
C ALA A 7 3.82 1.80 -5.50
N ILE A 8 4.06 2.03 -6.80
CA ILE A 8 3.83 3.31 -7.44
C ILE A 8 2.86 3.08 -8.59
N ILE A 9 1.76 3.81 -8.58
CA ILE A 9 0.74 3.76 -9.64
C ILE A 9 0.87 5.05 -10.43
N GLU A 10 1.01 4.91 -11.76
CA GLU A 10 1.04 6.06 -12.66
C GLU A 10 -0.35 6.33 -13.22
N ILE A 11 -0.80 7.56 -13.11
CA ILE A 11 -2.14 8.00 -13.53
C ILE A 11 -2.07 9.43 -14.04
N GLN A 12 -2.98 9.80 -14.95
CA GLN A 12 -3.07 11.20 -15.39
C GLN A 12 -3.39 12.09 -14.18
N PRO A 13 -2.70 13.24 -14.03
CA PRO A 13 -2.88 14.11 -12.85
C PRO A 13 -4.33 14.51 -12.60
N GLU A 14 -5.08 14.83 -13.65
CA GLU A 14 -6.47 15.26 -13.55
C GLU A 14 -7.42 14.15 -13.11
N ARG A 15 -6.99 12.88 -13.17
CA ARG A 15 -7.80 11.73 -12.76
C ARG A 15 -7.44 11.20 -11.37
N ARG A 16 -6.33 11.66 -10.82
CA ARG A 16 -5.79 11.09 -9.57
C ARG A 16 -6.75 11.22 -8.39
N GLN A 17 -7.31 12.40 -8.18
CA GLN A 17 -8.21 12.61 -7.05
C GLN A 17 -9.49 11.79 -7.15
N GLY A 18 -10.09 11.73 -8.34
CA GLY A 18 -11.28 10.91 -8.56
C GLY A 18 -11.03 9.43 -8.32
N PHE A 19 -9.85 8.93 -8.71
CA PHE A 19 -9.44 7.56 -8.43
C PHE A 19 -9.33 7.31 -6.92
N LEU A 20 -8.65 8.20 -6.20
CA LEU A 20 -8.49 8.08 -4.75
C LEU A 20 -9.85 8.16 -4.03
N ASP A 21 -10.75 8.99 -4.52
CA ASP A 21 -12.10 9.10 -3.95
C ASP A 21 -12.87 7.79 -4.06
N LEU A 22 -12.72 7.06 -5.18
CA LEU A 22 -13.36 5.75 -5.35
C LEU A 22 -12.85 4.70 -4.39
N LEU A 23 -11.60 4.83 -3.94
CA LEU A 23 -11.01 3.87 -3.01
C LEU A 23 -11.44 4.08 -1.56
N GLN A 24 -11.99 5.25 -1.23
CA GLN A 24 -12.30 5.60 0.16
C GLN A 24 -13.22 4.60 0.86
N ASP A 25 -14.17 4.00 0.14
CA ASP A 25 -15.08 3.02 0.69
C ASP A 25 -14.42 1.66 0.92
N TRP A 26 -13.33 1.38 0.21
CA TRP A 26 -12.65 0.09 0.25
C TRP A 26 -11.51 0.03 1.25
N LEU A 27 -10.83 1.17 1.52
CA LEU A 27 -9.69 1.20 2.43
C LEU A 27 -10.04 0.70 3.84
N PRO A 28 -11.15 1.13 4.47
CA PRO A 28 -11.51 0.62 5.79
C PRO A 28 -11.78 -0.88 5.81
N ARG A 29 -12.30 -1.44 4.71
CA ARG A 29 -12.57 -2.87 4.61
C ARG A 29 -11.29 -3.68 4.61
N VAL A 30 -10.25 -3.20 3.92
CA VAL A 30 -8.95 -3.85 3.91
C VAL A 30 -8.28 -3.73 5.28
N HIS A 31 -8.38 -2.57 5.93
CA HIS A 31 -7.84 -2.36 7.27
C HIS A 31 -8.40 -3.35 8.30
N LYS A 32 -9.61 -3.81 8.10
CA LYS A 32 -10.27 -4.78 9.00
C LYS A 32 -9.87 -6.23 8.74
N GLN A 33 -9.16 -6.51 7.65
CA GLN A 33 -8.74 -7.87 7.35
C GLN A 33 -7.73 -8.34 8.38
N GLN A 34 -7.84 -9.62 8.75
CA GLN A 34 -6.93 -10.22 9.71
C GLN A 34 -5.50 -10.16 9.18
N GLY A 35 -4.58 -9.66 10.01
CA GLY A 35 -3.17 -9.54 9.66
C GLY A 35 -2.81 -8.32 8.83
N CYS A 36 -3.77 -7.45 8.50
CA CYS A 36 -3.48 -6.18 7.85
C CYS A 36 -3.00 -5.19 8.91
N LEU A 37 -1.74 -4.76 8.82
CA LEU A 37 -1.13 -3.80 9.75
C LEU A 37 -1.19 -2.37 9.20
N ARG A 38 -1.00 -2.20 7.89
CA ARG A 38 -1.16 -0.93 7.19
C ARG A 38 -1.64 -1.18 5.76
N TYR A 39 -2.44 -0.25 5.27
CA TYR A 39 -2.90 -0.29 3.87
C TYR A 39 -3.28 1.11 3.46
N ASP A 40 -2.38 1.79 2.74
CA ASP A 40 -2.55 3.19 2.39
C ASP A 40 -2.32 3.42 0.90
N TRP A 41 -3.20 4.22 0.31
CA TRP A 41 -3.08 4.75 -1.04
C TRP A 41 -3.11 6.27 -0.93
N ALA A 42 -2.07 6.94 -1.37
CA ALA A 42 -1.93 8.38 -1.19
C ALA A 42 -1.36 9.05 -2.42
N ALA A 43 -1.80 10.27 -2.69
CA ALA A 43 -1.20 11.08 -3.73
C ALA A 43 0.27 11.36 -3.40
N ASP A 44 1.16 11.16 -4.37
CA ASP A 44 2.55 11.55 -4.23
C ASP A 44 2.63 13.07 -4.05
N SER A 45 3.35 13.53 -3.03
CA SER A 45 3.44 14.95 -2.73
C SER A 45 4.33 15.73 -3.71
N PHE A 46 5.17 15.02 -4.47
CA PHE A 46 6.10 15.63 -5.42
C PHE A 46 5.67 15.41 -6.87
N MET A 47 5.29 14.18 -7.21
CA MET A 47 4.90 13.80 -8.58
C MET A 47 3.38 13.80 -8.70
N ASP A 48 2.82 14.73 -9.45
CA ASP A 48 1.36 14.87 -9.59
C ASP A 48 0.69 13.74 -10.38
N ASN A 49 1.47 12.93 -11.08
CA ASN A 49 1.02 11.80 -11.89
C ASN A 49 1.20 10.44 -11.18
N GLN A 50 1.46 10.44 -9.88
CA GLN A 50 1.71 9.19 -9.14
C GLN A 50 0.87 9.09 -7.89
N ILE A 51 0.54 7.83 -7.56
CA ILE A 51 -0.06 7.42 -6.30
C ILE A 51 0.89 6.45 -5.64
N LEU A 52 1.15 6.64 -4.35
CA LEU A 52 1.98 5.75 -3.55
C LEU A 52 1.08 4.78 -2.80
N VAL A 53 1.45 3.49 -2.82
CA VAL A 53 0.76 2.44 -2.09
C VAL A 53 1.73 1.83 -1.10
N PHE A 54 1.34 1.80 0.16
CA PHE A 54 2.10 1.14 1.20
C PHE A 54 1.21 0.15 1.93
N GLU A 55 1.68 -1.11 2.03
CA GLU A 55 0.97 -2.17 2.73
C GLU A 55 1.93 -2.88 3.67
N GLU A 56 1.43 -3.23 4.84
CA GLU A 56 2.16 -4.05 5.79
C GLU A 56 1.25 -5.16 6.28
N TRP A 57 1.71 -6.39 6.12
CA TRP A 57 0.97 -7.60 6.46
C TRP A 57 1.74 -8.41 7.49
N GLU A 58 1.02 -8.97 8.45
CA GLU A 58 1.60 -9.73 9.56
C GLU A 58 2.43 -10.92 9.08
N ASP A 59 1.95 -11.60 8.04
CA ASP A 59 2.61 -12.78 7.48
C ASP A 59 2.11 -13.10 6.07
N LYS A 60 2.70 -14.11 5.47
CA LYS A 60 2.34 -14.59 4.14
C LYS A 60 0.88 -15.02 4.05
N SER A 61 0.38 -15.71 5.07
CA SER A 61 -1.00 -16.20 5.08
C SER A 61 -2.01 -15.06 5.02
N ALA A 62 -1.78 -13.99 5.77
CA ALA A 62 -2.63 -12.80 5.74
C ALA A 62 -2.66 -12.16 4.35
N LEU A 63 -1.49 -12.04 3.71
CA LEU A 63 -1.40 -11.49 2.36
C LEU A 63 -2.07 -12.39 1.33
N GLU A 64 -1.90 -13.71 1.42
CA GLU A 64 -2.59 -14.65 0.53
C GLU A 64 -4.09 -14.52 0.66
N ASN A 65 -4.62 -14.41 1.87
CA ASN A 65 -6.04 -14.21 2.11
C ASN A 65 -6.55 -12.91 1.52
N HIS A 66 -5.74 -11.85 1.61
CA HIS A 66 -6.07 -10.57 0.96
C HIS A 66 -6.20 -10.73 -0.55
N PHE A 67 -5.20 -11.35 -1.19
CA PHE A 67 -5.21 -11.54 -2.64
C PHE A 67 -6.35 -12.43 -3.12
N ALA A 68 -6.80 -13.37 -2.31
CA ALA A 68 -7.91 -14.25 -2.65
C ALA A 68 -9.28 -13.65 -2.34
N GLY A 69 -9.32 -12.48 -1.69
CA GLY A 69 -10.55 -11.90 -1.17
C GLY A 69 -11.25 -10.94 -2.12
N GLU A 70 -12.48 -10.59 -1.75
CA GLU A 70 -13.32 -9.71 -2.56
C GLU A 70 -12.84 -8.25 -2.58
N ASN A 71 -12.19 -7.79 -1.50
CA ASN A 71 -11.67 -6.42 -1.45
C ASN A 71 -10.58 -6.21 -2.48
N PHE A 72 -9.64 -7.15 -2.59
CA PHE A 72 -8.58 -7.09 -3.59
C PHE A 72 -9.17 -7.14 -5.01
N ALA A 73 -10.16 -8.00 -5.24
CA ALA A 73 -10.80 -8.11 -6.54
C ALA A 73 -11.49 -6.80 -6.93
N ALA A 74 -12.20 -6.17 -6.00
CA ALA A 74 -12.89 -4.91 -6.24
C ALA A 74 -11.92 -3.77 -6.54
N ILE A 75 -10.85 -3.65 -5.74
CA ILE A 75 -9.83 -2.62 -5.94
C ILE A 75 -9.11 -2.82 -7.27
N SER A 76 -8.78 -4.08 -7.62
CA SER A 76 -8.15 -4.40 -8.90
C SER A 76 -9.05 -4.02 -10.08
N ASN A 77 -10.36 -4.22 -9.96
CA ASN A 77 -11.31 -3.81 -11.00
C ASN A 77 -11.36 -2.29 -11.15
N ILE A 78 -11.31 -1.54 -10.05
CA ILE A 78 -11.24 -0.07 -10.08
C ILE A 78 -9.95 0.38 -10.77
N VAL A 79 -8.82 -0.21 -10.41
CA VAL A 79 -7.52 0.08 -11.04
C VAL A 79 -7.59 -0.15 -12.54
N GLY A 80 -8.14 -1.31 -12.97
CA GLY A 80 -8.23 -1.66 -14.37
C GLY A 80 -9.18 -0.76 -15.18
N ALA A 81 -10.28 -0.33 -14.56
CA ALA A 81 -11.31 0.45 -15.23
C ALA A 81 -11.00 1.95 -15.30
N TYR A 82 -10.20 2.48 -14.37
CA TYR A 82 -10.02 3.92 -14.22
C TYR A 82 -8.98 4.53 -15.16
N GLY A 83 -8.25 3.70 -15.90
CA GLY A 83 -7.25 4.21 -16.84
C GLY A 83 -5.89 4.47 -16.22
N VAL A 84 -5.48 3.60 -15.31
CA VAL A 84 -4.10 3.61 -14.77
C VAL A 84 -3.13 3.34 -15.91
N LEU A 85 -2.09 4.17 -16.02
CA LEU A 85 -1.12 4.13 -17.11
C LEU A 85 -0.01 3.11 -16.87
N GLY A 86 0.27 2.80 -15.62
CA GLY A 86 1.30 1.84 -15.25
C GLY A 86 1.35 1.62 -13.75
N ALA A 87 2.05 0.57 -13.35
CA ALA A 87 2.25 0.24 -11.95
C ALA A 87 3.57 -0.47 -11.77
N SER A 88 4.25 -0.16 -10.67
CA SER A 88 5.42 -0.90 -10.21
C SER A 88 5.17 -1.29 -8.76
N ALA A 89 5.00 -2.58 -8.50
CA ALA A 89 4.70 -3.08 -7.17
C ALA A 89 5.77 -4.06 -6.73
N ARG A 90 6.34 -3.84 -5.56
CA ARG A 90 7.38 -4.70 -4.99
C ARG A 90 6.99 -5.14 -3.60
N LYS A 91 7.37 -6.34 -3.24
CA LYS A 91 7.16 -6.86 -1.89
C LYS A 91 8.49 -7.20 -1.23
N PHE A 92 8.52 -7.03 0.08
CA PHE A 92 9.71 -7.27 0.90
C PHE A 92 9.34 -8.15 2.08
N SER A 93 10.10 -9.21 2.28
CA SER A 93 9.98 -10.05 3.47
C SER A 93 10.93 -9.48 4.53
N ILE A 94 10.39 -9.17 5.70
CA ILE A 94 11.12 -8.41 6.72
C ILE A 94 11.82 -9.37 7.69
N ALA A 95 13.15 -9.42 7.63
CA ALA A 95 13.96 -10.21 8.54
C ALA A 95 14.13 -9.54 9.90
N LYS A 96 14.27 -8.22 9.91
CA LYS A 96 14.43 -7.42 11.13
C LYS A 96 13.73 -6.09 10.97
N GLU A 97 13.22 -5.56 12.07
CA GLU A 97 12.70 -4.21 12.14
C GLU A 97 13.17 -3.58 13.46
N GLY A 98 13.26 -2.26 13.49
CA GLY A 98 13.64 -1.55 14.68
C GLY A 98 13.28 -0.07 14.55
N PRO A 99 13.36 0.68 15.65
CA PRO A 99 13.09 2.11 15.61
C PRO A 99 14.20 2.86 14.85
N VAL A 100 13.83 3.95 14.20
CA VAL A 100 14.82 4.82 13.55
C VAL A 100 15.66 5.54 14.58
N PHE A 101 15.06 5.95 15.70
CA PHE A 101 15.73 6.72 16.73
C PHE A 101 16.07 5.84 17.93
N ASN A 102 17.32 5.92 18.39
CA ASN A 102 17.78 5.20 19.56
C ASN A 102 17.31 5.86 20.87
N ALA A 103 17.75 5.33 22.02
CA ALA A 103 17.36 5.83 23.34
C ALA A 103 17.75 7.29 23.57
N GLU A 104 18.80 7.77 22.91
CA GLU A 104 19.28 9.17 23.00
C GLU A 104 18.58 10.08 21.99
N GLY A 105 17.62 9.57 21.23
CA GLY A 105 16.91 10.34 20.23
C GLY A 105 17.68 10.58 18.95
N LYS A 106 18.75 9.82 18.70
CA LYS A 106 19.55 9.92 17.48
C LYS A 106 19.12 8.89 16.46
N ALA A 107 19.02 9.34 15.20
CA ALA A 107 18.72 8.43 14.09
C ALA A 107 19.91 7.47 13.89
N THR A 108 19.58 6.20 13.67
CA THR A 108 20.57 5.15 13.45
C THR A 108 20.10 4.18 12.39
N ALA A 109 21.05 3.65 11.62
CA ALA A 109 20.79 2.59 10.65
C ALA A 109 20.96 1.19 11.25
N ASP A 110 21.34 1.09 12.51
CA ASP A 110 21.54 -0.19 13.19
C ASP A 110 20.20 -0.80 13.61
N PHE A 111 20.11 -2.12 13.55
CA PHE A 111 18.98 -2.89 14.02
C PHE A 111 19.37 -3.61 15.31
#